data_d38f4f42f85a2b145e6ac94dacd64685
#
_entry.id   d38f4f42f85a2b145e6ac94dacd64685
#
_cell.length_a   1.000
_cell.length_b   1.000
_cell.length_c   1.000
_cell.angle_alpha   90.00
_cell.angle_beta   90.00
_cell.angle_gamma   90.00
#
_symmetry.space_group_name_H-M   'P 1'
#
loop_
_entity.id
_entity.type
_entity.pdbx_description
1 polymer ?
#
loop_
_entity_poly.entity_id
_entity_poly.type
_entity_poly.pdbx_seq_one_letter_code
_entity_poly.pdbx_strand_id
1 'polypeptide(L)'
;KEDKVSLEKDIAFTENYVAMEQKRYPAADIRFTVSGAQKEYTIAPLMLIPFVENSFKHGAHRFNDNGFIHADLQVKNDRLHFTVSNDIFVTNIQSTQPGGIGIENVKKRLELYYPGQHDLQIENNGKLYKVTLTLKLNKQ
;
A
#
# COMPACT_ATOMS: atom_id res chain seq x y z
N LYS A 1 -15.73 -0.36 -17.95
CA LYS A 1 -15.13 -0.65 -18.30
C LYS A 1 -14.02 -0.59 -17.81
N GLU A 2 -13.41 -1.12 -17.74
CA GLU A 2 -12.59 -1.05 -17.19
C GLU A 2 -11.50 -1.20 -17.46
N ASP A 3 -10.78 -0.70 -17.30
CA ASP A 3 -9.58 -0.63 -17.69
C ASP A 3 -8.69 -1.27 -16.72
N LYS A 4 -8.80 -2.50 -16.45
CA LYS A 4 -7.90 -3.18 -15.55
C LYS A 4 -6.57 -3.42 -16.22
N VAL A 5 -5.52 -3.50 -15.44
CA VAL A 5 -4.16 -3.74 -15.93
C VAL A 5 -3.66 -5.05 -15.37
N SER A 6 -2.59 -5.57 -15.92
CA SER A 6 -2.02 -6.79 -15.39
C SER A 6 -1.51 -6.55 -13.97
N LEU A 7 -1.75 -7.51 -13.09
CA LEU A 7 -1.28 -7.39 -11.71
C LEU A 7 0.24 -7.26 -11.68
N GLU A 8 0.94 -7.97 -12.54
CA GLU A 8 2.40 -7.88 -12.58
C GLU A 8 2.86 -6.47 -12.88
N LYS A 9 2.17 -5.76 -13.78
CA LYS A 9 2.56 -4.39 -14.09
C LYS A 9 2.31 -3.45 -12.92
N ASP A 10 1.22 -3.64 -12.22
CA ASP A 10 0.93 -2.77 -11.07
C ASP A 10 1.92 -3.02 -9.95
N ILE A 11 2.31 -4.28 -9.75
CA ILE A 11 3.33 -4.61 -8.77
C ILE A 11 4.67 -4.00 -9.17
N ALA A 12 5.06 -4.12 -10.44
CA ALA A 12 6.34 -3.57 -10.89
C ALA A 12 6.39 -2.05 -10.71
N PHE A 13 5.29 -1.38 -10.98
CA PHE A 13 5.22 0.06 -10.79
C PHE A 13 5.41 0.42 -9.32
N THR A 14 4.79 -0.35 -8.42
CA THR A 14 4.92 -0.13 -6.99
C THR A 14 6.33 -0.44 -6.52
N GLU A 15 6.93 -1.51 -7.04
CA GLU A 15 8.31 -1.85 -6.70
C GLU A 15 9.28 -0.75 -7.10
N ASN A 16 9.05 -0.16 -8.27
CA ASN A 16 9.92 0.93 -8.73
C ASN A 16 9.80 2.14 -7.83
N TYR A 17 8.60 2.45 -7.38
CA TYR A 17 8.41 3.56 -6.46
C TYR A 17 9.15 3.31 -5.15
N VAL A 18 9.02 2.10 -4.60
CA VAL A 18 9.69 1.75 -3.35
C VAL A 18 11.20 1.82 -3.52
N ALA A 19 11.72 1.36 -4.67
CA ALA A 19 13.16 1.40 -4.92
C ALA A 19 13.69 2.84 -4.93
N MET A 20 12.92 3.76 -5.48
CA MET A 20 13.32 5.17 -5.47
C MET A 20 13.38 5.70 -4.05
N GLU A 21 12.44 5.33 -3.22
CA GLU A 21 12.41 5.80 -1.84
C GLU A 21 13.53 5.16 -1.03
N GLN A 22 13.89 3.92 -1.33
CA GLN A 22 15.02 3.29 -0.66
C GLN A 22 16.31 4.06 -0.92
N LYS A 23 16.45 4.62 -2.10
CA LYS A 23 17.62 5.44 -2.41
C LYS A 23 17.61 6.76 -1.66
N ARG A 24 16.42 7.33 -1.46
CA ARG A 24 16.32 8.61 -0.76
C ARG A 24 16.56 8.46 0.73
N TYR A 25 16.26 7.29 1.29
CA TYR A 25 16.35 7.08 2.73
C TYR A 25 17.16 5.81 3.00
N PRO A 26 18.46 5.83 2.69
CA PRO A 26 19.26 4.60 2.74
C PRO A 26 19.42 4.01 4.15
N ALA A 27 19.22 4.82 5.19
CA ALA A 27 19.34 4.31 6.53
C ALA A 27 18.04 3.73 7.07
N ALA A 28 16.93 3.95 6.40
CA ALA A 28 15.65 3.43 6.85
C ALA A 28 15.47 1.98 6.40
N ASP A 29 14.63 1.25 7.14
CA ASP A 29 14.36 -0.15 6.80
C ASP A 29 13.11 -0.19 5.93
N ILE A 30 13.31 -0.15 4.63
CA ILE A 30 12.22 -0.11 3.67
C ILE A 30 12.21 -1.42 2.91
N ARG A 31 11.09 -2.16 2.97
CA ARG A 31 10.98 -3.47 2.34
C ARG A 31 9.66 -3.62 1.62
N PHE A 32 9.70 -4.31 0.50
CA PHE A 32 8.49 -4.70 -0.20
C PHE A 32 8.69 -6.13 -0.66
N THR A 33 7.85 -7.04 -0.17
CA THR A 33 7.95 -8.46 -0.52
C THR A 33 6.71 -8.88 -1.26
N VAL A 34 6.88 -9.77 -2.22
CA VAL A 34 5.78 -10.23 -3.07
C VAL A 34 5.85 -11.75 -3.14
N SER A 35 4.74 -12.41 -2.96
CA SER A 35 4.70 -13.86 -3.07
C SER A 35 3.41 -14.33 -3.72
N GLY A 36 3.42 -15.53 -4.24
CA GLY A 36 2.27 -16.12 -4.90
C GLY A 36 2.27 -15.89 -6.41
N ALA A 37 1.38 -16.55 -7.09
CA ALA A 37 1.31 -16.47 -8.54
C ALA A 37 0.58 -15.21 -8.96
N GLN A 38 1.17 -14.41 -9.81
CA GLN A 38 0.59 -13.12 -10.19
C GLN A 38 0.19 -13.04 -11.64
N LYS A 39 0.72 -13.92 -12.48
CA LYS A 39 0.59 -13.75 -13.92
C LYS A 39 -0.78 -13.77 -14.48
N GLU A 40 -1.67 -14.46 -13.88
CA GLU A 40 -2.97 -14.66 -14.50
C GLU A 40 -4.00 -13.63 -14.08
N TYR A 41 -3.60 -12.62 -13.36
CA TYR A 41 -4.57 -11.72 -12.77
C TYR A 41 -4.48 -10.30 -13.28
N THR A 42 -5.60 -9.60 -13.17
CA THR A 42 -5.66 -8.17 -13.45
C THR A 42 -6.14 -7.44 -12.20
N ILE A 43 -5.88 -6.17 -12.14
CA ILE A 43 -6.28 -5.32 -11.02
C ILE A 43 -6.63 -3.94 -11.55
N ALA A 44 -7.52 -3.24 -10.90
CA ALA A 44 -7.78 -1.84 -11.25
C ALA A 44 -6.48 -1.06 -11.10
N PRO A 45 -6.17 -0.16 -12.03
CA PRO A 45 -4.85 0.48 -12.05
C PRO A 45 -4.61 1.36 -10.83
N LEU A 46 -3.36 1.43 -10.42
CA LEU A 46 -2.94 2.32 -9.35
C LEU A 46 -3.70 2.05 -8.05
N MET A 47 -3.93 0.77 -7.75
CA MET A 47 -4.64 0.41 -6.55
C MET A 47 -3.70 0.28 -5.36
N LEU A 48 -2.45 -0.06 -5.58
CA LEU A 48 -1.50 -0.31 -4.50
C LEU A 48 -0.72 0.94 -4.11
N ILE A 49 -0.36 1.76 -5.09
CA ILE A 49 0.50 2.91 -4.87
C ILE A 49 -0.03 3.90 -3.83
N PRO A 50 -1.30 4.22 -3.78
CA PRO A 50 -1.75 5.22 -2.80
C PRO A 50 -1.45 4.83 -1.36
N PHE A 51 -1.50 3.53 -1.05
CA PHE A 51 -1.23 3.08 0.31
C PHE A 51 0.26 3.20 0.62
N VAL A 52 1.10 2.90 -0.36
CA VAL A 52 2.54 3.01 -0.18
C VAL A 52 2.95 4.49 -0.06
N GLU A 53 2.41 5.32 -0.93
CA GLU A 53 2.69 6.76 -0.87
C GLU A 53 2.28 7.33 0.48
N ASN A 54 1.14 6.89 0.98
CA ASN A 54 0.65 7.38 2.26
C ASN A 54 1.60 7.00 3.39
N SER A 55 2.15 5.79 3.37
CA SER A 55 3.10 5.37 4.38
C SER A 55 4.38 6.18 4.30
N PHE A 56 4.87 6.47 3.11
CA PHE A 56 6.07 7.30 2.99
C PHE A 56 5.81 8.75 3.41
N LYS A 57 4.59 9.21 3.24
CA LYS A 57 4.27 10.56 3.63
C LYS A 57 4.22 10.71 5.15
N HIS A 58 3.78 9.70 5.87
CA HIS A 58 3.56 9.78 7.30
C HIS A 58 4.56 9.00 8.15
N GLY A 59 5.47 8.30 7.53
CA GLY A 59 6.40 7.45 8.28
C GLY A 59 7.47 8.22 9.01
N ALA A 60 8.00 7.62 10.04
CA ALA A 60 9.07 8.23 10.84
C ALA A 60 10.42 8.21 10.15
N HIS A 61 10.56 7.45 9.06
CA HIS A 61 11.82 7.34 8.34
C HIS A 61 12.37 8.67 7.88
N ARG A 62 11.51 9.66 7.73
CA ARG A 62 11.93 10.99 7.27
C ARG A 62 12.65 11.77 8.36
N PHE A 63 12.47 11.39 9.61
CA PHE A 63 13.04 12.09 10.73
C PHE A 63 13.89 11.21 11.61
N ASN A 64 13.89 9.91 11.36
CA ASN A 64 14.56 8.97 12.22
C ASN A 64 15.19 7.89 11.36
N ASP A 65 16.48 7.72 11.44
CA ASP A 65 17.18 6.74 10.61
C ASP A 65 16.77 5.31 10.91
N ASN A 66 16.11 5.07 12.03
CA ASN A 66 15.67 3.73 12.37
C ASN A 66 14.22 3.48 11.93
N GLY A 67 13.64 4.41 11.21
CA GLY A 67 12.26 4.23 10.75
C GLY A 67 12.12 3.09 9.78
N PHE A 68 10.91 2.55 9.69
CA PHE A 68 10.67 1.44 8.77
C PHE A 68 9.40 1.65 7.97
N ILE A 69 9.39 1.06 6.79
CA ILE A 69 8.18 0.92 5.98
C ILE A 69 8.24 -0.48 5.40
N HIS A 70 7.28 -1.31 5.78
CA HIS A 70 7.25 -2.69 5.32
C HIS A 70 5.95 -2.93 4.56
N ALA A 71 6.08 -3.34 3.32
CA ALA A 71 4.94 -3.71 2.50
C ALA A 71 5.07 -5.16 2.11
N ASP A 72 3.97 -5.88 2.17
CA ASP A 72 3.95 -7.29 1.81
C ASP A 72 2.71 -7.57 0.97
N LEU A 73 2.91 -8.24 -0.15
CA LEU A 73 1.81 -8.58 -1.04
C LEU A 73 1.82 -10.07 -1.28
N GLN A 74 0.69 -10.70 -1.06
CA GLN A 74 0.55 -12.13 -1.29
C GLN A 74 -0.65 -12.38 -2.19
N VAL A 75 -0.50 -13.28 -3.13
CA VAL A 75 -1.61 -13.73 -3.97
C VAL A 75 -1.88 -15.18 -3.62
N LYS A 76 -3.10 -15.46 -3.19
CA LYS A 76 -3.46 -16.78 -2.77
C LYS A 76 -4.95 -17.01 -2.99
N ASN A 77 -5.31 -18.08 -3.67
CA ASN A 77 -6.72 -18.43 -3.89
C ASN A 77 -7.51 -17.31 -4.55
N ASP A 78 -6.94 -16.73 -5.60
CA ASP A 78 -7.57 -15.66 -6.36
C ASP A 78 -7.78 -14.40 -5.52
N ARG A 79 -7.08 -14.27 -4.40
CA ARG A 79 -7.19 -13.08 -3.58
C ARG A 79 -5.84 -12.43 -3.39
N LEU A 80 -5.87 -11.12 -3.32
CA LEU A 80 -4.68 -10.33 -3.02
C LEU A 80 -4.77 -9.95 -1.56
N HIS A 81 -3.67 -10.12 -0.83
CA HIS A 81 -3.53 -9.67 0.53
C HIS A 81 -2.36 -8.72 0.58
N PHE A 82 -2.62 -7.47 0.84
CA PHE A 82 -1.60 -6.43 0.80
C PHE A 82 -1.57 -5.69 2.12
N THR A 83 -0.42 -5.69 2.78
CA THR A 83 -0.27 -4.94 4.02
C THR A 83 0.87 -3.94 3.87
N VAL A 84 0.69 -2.76 4.41
CA VAL A 84 1.75 -1.77 4.46
C VAL A 84 1.75 -1.21 5.86
N SER A 85 2.90 -1.21 6.51
CA SER A 85 2.99 -0.66 7.86
C SER A 85 4.20 0.25 7.96
N ASN A 86 4.10 1.22 8.83
CA ASN A 86 5.21 2.13 9.11
C ASN A 86 5.10 2.64 10.53
N ASP A 87 6.24 2.96 11.12
CA ASP A 87 6.22 3.65 12.39
C ASP A 87 5.89 5.12 12.15
N ILE A 88 5.45 5.79 13.17
CA ILE A 88 5.00 7.18 13.06
C ILE A 88 5.90 8.03 13.92
N PHE A 89 6.36 9.15 13.36
CA PHE A 89 7.14 10.08 14.14
C PHE A 89 6.18 10.88 14.99
N VAL A 90 6.22 10.67 16.29
CA VAL A 90 5.27 11.29 17.17
C VAL A 90 5.73 12.70 17.50
N THR A 91 4.93 13.67 17.16
CA THR A 91 5.21 15.03 17.53
C THR A 91 3.97 15.51 18.21
N ASN A 92 4.04 16.68 18.73
CA ASN A 92 2.91 17.13 19.34
C ASN A 92 1.99 17.75 18.45
N ILE A 93 2.21 17.80 17.27
CA ILE A 93 1.39 18.44 16.42
C ILE A 93 0.41 17.53 15.98
N GLN A 94 -0.63 17.69 16.09
CA GLN A 94 -1.49 16.91 15.71
C GLN A 94 -1.64 16.65 14.56
N SER A 95 -1.75 16.03 13.91
CA SER A 95 -1.79 15.81 12.88
C SER A 95 -2.35 15.37 12.37
N THR A 96 -3.01 15.07 12.08
CA THR A 96 -3.38 14.96 11.26
C THR A 96 -4.13 14.03 10.82
N GLN A 97 -4.78 14.04 9.83
CA GLN A 97 -5.49 13.18 9.36
C GLN A 97 -4.82 12.25 8.67
N PRO A 98 -4.84 11.08 8.89
CA PRO A 98 -4.22 10.09 8.17
C PRO A 98 -4.88 9.93 6.90
N GLY A 99 -4.26 9.68 5.94
CA GLY A 99 -4.82 9.36 4.69
C GLY A 99 -5.10 10.51 3.78
N GLY A 100 -5.80 11.40 4.18
CA GLY A 100 -6.12 12.51 3.35
C GLY A 100 -6.79 12.11 2.05
N ILE A 101 -6.61 12.90 1.02
CA ILE A 101 -7.33 12.74 -0.23
C ILE A 101 -6.97 11.47 -0.94
N GLY A 102 -5.73 11.06 -0.89
CA GLY A 102 -5.31 9.83 -1.58
C GLY A 102 -6.04 8.61 -1.08
N ILE A 103 -6.18 8.49 0.23
CA ILE A 103 -6.85 7.34 0.82
C ILE A 103 -8.36 7.41 0.56
N GLU A 104 -8.95 8.58 0.65
CA GLU A 104 -10.38 8.69 0.38
C GLU A 104 -10.70 8.34 -1.06
N ASN A 105 -9.85 8.74 -1.99
CA ASN A 105 -10.06 8.41 -3.39
C ASN A 105 -9.94 6.91 -3.64
N VAL A 106 -8.98 6.23 -3.01
CA VAL A 106 -8.82 4.82 -3.24
C VAL A 106 -9.98 4.05 -2.61
N LYS A 107 -10.53 4.53 -1.48
CA LYS A 107 -11.71 3.90 -0.90
C LYS A 107 -12.88 3.95 -1.87
N LYS A 108 -13.08 5.08 -2.53
CA LYS A 108 -14.14 5.22 -3.49
C LYS A 108 -13.93 4.29 -4.69
N ARG A 109 -12.70 4.15 -5.13
CA ARG A 109 -12.40 3.26 -6.24
C ARG A 109 -12.60 1.79 -5.86
N LEU A 110 -12.30 1.43 -4.61
CA LEU A 110 -12.56 0.07 -4.14
C LEU A 110 -14.05 -0.24 -4.17
N GLU A 111 -14.88 0.71 -3.75
CA GLU A 111 -16.32 0.51 -3.83
C GLU A 111 -16.80 0.40 -5.27
N LEU A 112 -16.19 1.14 -6.16
CA LEU A 112 -16.60 1.14 -7.55
C LEU A 112 -16.18 -0.13 -8.28
N TYR A 113 -14.94 -0.56 -8.10
CA TYR A 113 -14.40 -1.68 -8.87
C TYR A 113 -14.50 -3.03 -8.16
N TYR A 114 -14.61 -3.04 -6.86
CA TYR A 114 -14.65 -4.29 -6.07
C TYR A 114 -15.77 -4.26 -5.06
N PRO A 115 -17.01 -3.95 -5.49
CA PRO A 115 -18.12 -3.88 -4.53
C PRO A 115 -18.36 -5.24 -3.91
N GLY A 116 -18.38 -5.31 -2.59
CA GLY A 116 -18.58 -6.58 -1.90
C GLY A 116 -17.44 -7.57 -2.02
N GLN A 117 -16.33 -7.17 -2.66
CA GLN A 117 -15.23 -8.08 -2.90
C GLN A 117 -13.91 -7.53 -2.41
N HIS A 118 -13.95 -6.61 -1.48
CA HIS A 118 -12.74 -6.08 -0.87
C HIS A 118 -12.97 -5.84 0.61
N ASP A 119 -11.87 -5.78 1.34
CA ASP A 119 -11.88 -5.41 2.74
C ASP A 119 -10.67 -4.51 2.98
N LEU A 120 -10.88 -3.38 3.59
CA LEU A 120 -9.79 -2.46 3.88
C LEU A 120 -9.84 -2.10 5.36
N GLN A 121 -8.73 -2.33 6.04
CA GLN A 121 -8.62 -1.99 7.44
C GLN A 121 -7.42 -1.07 7.63
N ILE A 122 -7.60 -0.01 8.39
CA ILE A 122 -6.55 0.94 8.67
C ILE A 122 -6.45 1.10 10.17
N GLU A 123 -5.26 0.83 10.71
CA GLU A 123 -5.02 0.90 12.13
C GLU A 123 -3.98 1.95 12.42
N ASN A 124 -4.22 2.76 13.42
CA ASN A 124 -3.26 3.79 13.81
C ASN A 124 -3.33 3.91 15.33
N ASN A 125 -2.30 3.45 16.02
CA ASN A 125 -2.26 3.52 17.48
C ASN A 125 -1.33 4.61 17.98
N GLY A 126 -0.94 5.53 17.12
CA GLY A 126 -0.06 6.62 17.50
C GLY A 126 1.42 6.29 17.37
N LYS A 127 1.77 5.02 17.29
CA LYS A 127 3.16 4.61 17.09
C LYS A 127 3.33 3.83 15.81
N LEU A 128 2.30 3.15 15.40
CA LEU A 128 2.32 2.31 14.21
C LEU A 128 1.10 2.60 13.38
N TYR A 129 1.30 2.71 12.09
CA TYR A 129 0.22 2.86 11.13
C TYR A 129 0.25 1.64 10.22
N LYS A 130 -0.88 0.98 10.05
CA LYS A 130 -0.91 -0.24 9.23
C LYS A 130 -2.18 -0.29 8.41
N VAL A 131 -2.01 -0.59 7.14
CA VAL A 131 -3.12 -0.79 6.22
C VAL A 131 -3.14 -2.26 5.83
N THR A 132 -4.32 -2.86 5.83
CA THR A 132 -4.50 -4.22 5.34
C THR A 132 -5.60 -4.19 4.29
N LEU A 133 -5.26 -4.54 3.08
CA LEU A 133 -6.20 -4.59 1.97
C LEU A 133 -6.30 -6.02 1.46
N THR A 134 -7.52 -6.53 1.37
CA THR A 134 -7.78 -7.81 0.74
C THR A 134 -8.77 -7.58 -0.36
N LEU A 135 -8.53 -8.14 -1.53
CA LEU A 135 -9.53 -8.06 -2.58
C LEU A 135 -9.51 -9.30 -3.45
N LYS A 136 -10.62 -9.54 -4.10
CA LYS A 136 -10.72 -10.67 -5.00
C LYS A 136 -10.21 -10.24 -6.36
N LEU A 137 -9.25 -10.98 -6.90
CA LEU A 137 -8.65 -10.66 -8.18
C LEU A 137 -9.45 -11.25 -9.32
N ASN A 138 -9.35 -10.61 -10.48
CA ASN A 138 -9.97 -11.13 -11.68
C ASN A 138 -8.88 -11.76 -12.54
N LYS A 139 -9.21 -12.88 -13.14
CA LYS A 139 -8.27 -13.51 -14.05
C LYS A 139 -8.32 -12.83 -15.42
N GLN A 140 -7.18 -12.84 -16.06
CA GLN A 140 -7.14 -12.30 -17.41
C GLN A 140 -7.90 -13.16 -18.39
#